data_13c19c7a4db31236610300e37a15db24
#
_entry.id   13c19c7a4db31236610300e37a15db24
#
_cell.length_a   1.000
_cell.length_b   1.000
_cell.length_c   1.000
_cell.angle_alpha   90.00
_cell.angle_beta   90.00
_cell.angle_gamma   90.00
#
_symmetry.space_group_name_H-M   'P 1'
#
loop_
_entity.id
_entity.type
_entity.pdbx_description
1 polymer ?
#
loop_
_entity_poly.entity_id
_entity_poly.type
_entity_poly.pdbx_seq_one_letter_code
_entity_poly.pdbx_strand_id
1 'polypeptide(L)'
;EGDVVKKGQVLFEDKKNPGVVFTAPASGTITVINRGEKRVLQSVVIDVQGNDQVTFAKYNAGELNTLSSEQVKQNLVESGLWTAFRTRPFSKVPALDAEPSSLFVNAMDTNPLAANPEVVLKEHWQDFIDGLTVLSRLFPNKPLNLCKAGDSNIPTVDLPNLKVHDFGGVHPCLLYTSPSPRDLS
;
A
#
# COMPACT_ATOMS: atom_id res chain seq x y z
N GLU A 1 6.46 6.43 25.91
CA GLU A 1 6.61 5.05 26.43
C GLU A 1 5.64 4.86 27.58
N GLY A 2 5.06 3.67 27.70
CA GLY A 2 4.03 3.40 28.69
C GLY A 2 2.59 3.68 28.23
N ASP A 3 2.40 4.29 27.05
CA ASP A 3 1.07 4.59 26.54
C ASP A 3 0.40 3.33 25.99
N VAL A 4 -0.87 3.16 26.34
CA VAL A 4 -1.71 2.09 25.79
C VAL A 4 -2.30 2.55 24.47
N VAL A 5 -2.16 1.75 23.42
CA VAL A 5 -2.67 2.06 22.07
C VAL A 5 -3.60 0.97 21.56
N LYS A 6 -4.57 1.37 20.76
CA LYS A 6 -5.48 0.46 20.04
C LYS A 6 -4.95 0.20 18.63
N LYS A 7 -5.26 -0.96 18.08
CA LYS A 7 -4.99 -1.24 16.65
C LYS A 7 -5.66 -0.16 15.78
N GLY A 8 -4.92 0.42 14.85
CA GLY A 8 -5.39 1.52 13.98
C GLY A 8 -5.28 2.92 14.60
N GLN A 9 -4.91 3.06 15.88
CA GLN A 9 -4.69 4.36 16.50
C GLN A 9 -3.45 5.04 15.94
N VAL A 10 -3.53 6.35 15.69
CA VAL A 10 -2.39 7.13 15.18
C VAL A 10 -1.26 7.15 16.21
N LEU A 11 -0.06 6.78 15.77
CA LEU A 11 1.18 6.82 16.56
C LEU A 11 1.96 8.11 16.31
N PHE A 12 2.11 8.49 15.05
CA PHE A 12 2.83 9.71 14.65
C PHE A 12 2.46 10.13 13.23
N GLU A 13 2.81 11.34 12.88
CA GLU A 13 2.60 11.96 11.57
C GLU A 13 3.95 12.15 10.86
N ASP A 14 3.94 12.06 9.52
CA ASP A 14 5.13 12.35 8.72
C ASP A 14 5.37 13.87 8.64
N LYS A 15 6.47 14.34 9.22
CA LYS A 15 6.85 15.77 9.17
C LYS A 15 7.08 16.31 7.76
N LYS A 16 7.41 15.45 6.81
CA LYS A 16 7.65 15.84 5.41
C LYS A 16 6.38 15.89 4.58
N ASN A 17 5.38 15.13 5.01
CA ASN A 17 4.07 15.07 4.36
C ASN A 17 2.98 15.30 5.42
N PRO A 18 2.68 16.57 5.76
CA PRO A 18 1.65 16.89 6.76
C PRO A 18 0.32 16.20 6.47
N GLY A 19 -0.31 15.65 7.50
CA GLY A 19 -1.55 14.90 7.40
C GLY A 19 -1.38 13.40 7.09
N VAL A 20 -0.20 12.95 6.67
CA VAL A 20 0.07 11.51 6.50
C VAL A 20 0.41 10.89 7.85
N VAL A 21 -0.43 9.95 8.30
CA VAL A 21 -0.31 9.34 9.63
C VAL A 21 0.15 7.88 9.54
N PHE A 22 0.86 7.46 10.58
CA PHE A 22 1.24 6.08 10.81
C PHE A 22 0.46 5.53 12.00
N THR A 23 -0.22 4.41 11.82
CA THR A 23 -1.12 3.83 12.82
C THR A 23 -0.52 2.58 13.47
N ALA A 24 -1.01 2.25 14.66
CA ALA A 24 -0.59 1.06 15.39
C ALA A 24 -1.06 -0.23 14.68
N PRO A 25 -0.18 -1.20 14.43
CA PRO A 25 -0.55 -2.46 13.79
C PRO A 25 -1.29 -3.41 14.73
N ALA A 26 -1.16 -3.20 16.03
CA ALA A 26 -1.79 -4.01 17.07
C ALA A 26 -2.18 -3.15 18.29
N SER A 27 -3.05 -3.68 19.14
CA SER A 27 -3.33 -3.11 20.46
C SER A 27 -2.27 -3.54 21.46
N GLY A 28 -1.97 -2.69 22.43
CA GLY A 28 -0.98 -2.99 23.48
C GLY A 28 -0.35 -1.75 24.08
N THR A 29 0.78 -1.96 24.77
CA THR A 29 1.53 -0.87 25.42
C THR A 29 2.81 -0.58 24.66
N ILE A 30 3.08 0.70 24.40
CA ILE A 30 4.36 1.13 23.81
C ILE A 30 5.47 0.99 24.84
N THR A 31 6.35 0.02 24.64
CA THR A 31 7.45 -0.28 25.58
C THR A 31 8.71 0.47 25.26
N VAL A 32 9.07 0.61 23.97
CA VAL A 32 10.32 1.25 23.56
C VAL A 32 10.10 2.09 22.31
N ILE A 33 10.73 3.26 22.27
CA ILE A 33 10.86 4.10 21.07
C ILE A 33 12.35 4.24 20.76
N ASN A 34 12.80 3.47 19.77
CA ASN A 34 14.20 3.47 19.34
C ASN A 34 14.49 4.66 18.43
N ARG A 35 15.55 5.39 18.75
CA ARG A 35 16.03 6.52 17.95
C ARG A 35 17.49 6.32 17.61
N GLY A 36 17.84 6.57 16.36
CA GLY A 36 19.20 6.56 15.85
C GLY A 36 19.90 7.92 15.94
N GLU A 37 20.97 8.05 15.18
CA GLU A 37 21.70 9.33 15.06
C GLU A 37 20.75 10.48 14.69
N LYS A 38 21.04 11.66 15.18
CA LYS A 38 20.22 12.88 14.99
C LYS A 38 18.75 12.70 15.37
N ARG A 39 18.48 11.76 16.30
CA ARG A 39 17.13 11.44 16.82
C ARG A 39 16.14 10.92 15.75
N VAL A 40 16.63 10.35 14.66
CA VAL A 40 15.78 9.71 13.64
C VAL A 40 15.03 8.55 14.27
N LEU A 41 13.71 8.51 14.11
CA LEU A 41 12.88 7.39 14.57
C LEU A 41 13.27 6.12 13.79
N GLN A 42 13.66 5.08 14.51
CA GLN A 42 14.00 3.77 13.93
C GLN A 42 12.87 2.77 14.09
N SER A 43 12.31 2.65 15.29
CA SER A 43 11.21 1.74 15.57
C SER A 43 10.40 2.15 16.79
N VAL A 44 9.15 1.71 16.81
CA VAL A 44 8.26 1.75 17.97
C VAL A 44 7.92 0.30 18.31
N VAL A 45 8.22 -0.12 19.54
CA VAL A 45 7.95 -1.47 20.01
C VAL A 45 6.65 -1.46 20.82
N ILE A 46 5.73 -2.32 20.46
CA ILE A 46 4.44 -2.48 21.15
C ILE A 46 4.41 -3.89 21.75
N ASP A 47 4.23 -3.98 23.05
CA ASP A 47 3.90 -5.23 23.72
C ASP A 47 2.41 -5.51 23.51
N VAL A 48 2.13 -6.51 22.67
CA VAL A 48 0.77 -6.77 22.16
C VAL A 48 -0.10 -7.33 23.25
N GLN A 49 -1.19 -6.63 23.57
CA GLN A 49 -2.16 -7.03 24.57
C GLN A 49 -3.58 -6.65 24.12
N GLY A 50 -4.51 -7.61 24.24
CA GLY A 50 -5.91 -7.39 23.88
C GLY A 50 -6.14 -7.31 22.36
N ASN A 51 -7.38 -6.97 21.99
CA ASN A 51 -7.81 -6.82 20.59
C ASN A 51 -8.58 -5.52 20.34
N ASP A 52 -8.34 -4.51 21.15
CA ASP A 52 -8.99 -3.21 20.99
C ASP A 52 -8.59 -2.57 19.67
N GLN A 53 -9.56 -2.05 18.95
CA GLN A 53 -9.30 -1.43 17.65
C GLN A 53 -10.09 -0.14 17.47
N VAL A 54 -9.53 0.75 16.67
CA VAL A 54 -10.24 1.91 16.15
C VAL A 54 -11.09 1.45 14.96
N THR A 55 -12.32 1.89 14.89
CA THR A 55 -13.21 1.63 13.75
C THR A 55 -13.19 2.81 12.80
N PHE A 56 -12.94 2.53 11.53
CA PHE A 56 -13.02 3.49 10.44
C PHE A 56 -14.37 3.40 9.73
N ALA A 57 -14.63 4.32 8.80
CA ALA A 57 -15.82 4.28 7.99
C ALA A 57 -15.92 2.94 7.23
N LYS A 58 -17.08 2.29 7.33
CA LYS A 58 -17.36 1.02 6.66
C LYS A 58 -18.39 1.25 5.57
N TYR A 59 -18.16 0.62 4.44
CA TYR A 59 -19.03 0.67 3.27
C TYR A 59 -19.40 -0.74 2.85
N ASN A 60 -20.62 -0.93 2.40
CA ASN A 60 -21.03 -2.21 1.82
C ASN A 60 -20.49 -2.35 0.39
N ALA A 61 -20.27 -3.57 -0.09
CA ALA A 61 -19.74 -3.83 -1.43
C ALA A 61 -20.56 -3.13 -2.54
N GLY A 62 -21.89 -3.04 -2.41
CA GLY A 62 -22.75 -2.35 -3.37
C GLY A 62 -22.57 -0.82 -3.40
N GLU A 63 -22.01 -0.22 -2.36
CA GLU A 63 -21.81 1.22 -2.23
C GLU A 63 -20.45 1.69 -2.75
N LEU A 64 -19.49 0.78 -2.94
CA LEU A 64 -18.11 1.11 -3.31
C LEU A 64 -18.01 1.92 -4.61
N ASN A 65 -18.88 1.62 -5.58
CA ASN A 65 -18.93 2.33 -6.86
C ASN A 65 -19.48 3.77 -6.75
N THR A 66 -20.14 4.13 -5.64
CA THR A 66 -20.76 5.43 -5.44
C THR A 66 -19.92 6.37 -4.58
N LEU A 67 -18.81 5.87 -4.02
CA LEU A 67 -17.93 6.65 -3.15
C LEU A 67 -17.31 7.84 -3.90
N SER A 68 -17.24 8.98 -3.22
CA SER A 68 -16.47 10.12 -3.73
C SER A 68 -14.97 9.92 -3.52
N SER A 69 -14.16 10.58 -4.33
CA SER A 69 -12.70 10.57 -4.20
C SER A 69 -12.25 11.04 -2.80
N GLU A 70 -12.94 12.05 -2.25
CA GLU A 70 -12.65 12.59 -0.93
C GLU A 70 -12.92 11.57 0.18
N GLN A 71 -14.05 10.85 0.12
CA GLN A 71 -14.38 9.81 1.10
C GLN A 71 -13.35 8.69 1.10
N VAL A 72 -12.96 8.22 -0.10
CA VAL A 72 -11.93 7.20 -0.25
C VAL A 72 -10.60 7.69 0.31
N LYS A 73 -10.18 8.90 -0.06
CA LYS A 73 -8.93 9.51 0.39
C LYS A 73 -8.92 9.68 1.90
N GLN A 74 -9.97 10.24 2.47
CA GLN A 74 -10.09 10.42 3.91
C GLN A 74 -9.95 9.09 4.67
N ASN A 75 -10.67 8.05 4.24
CA ASN A 75 -10.60 6.74 4.88
C ASN A 75 -9.20 6.10 4.78
N LEU A 76 -8.54 6.24 3.63
CA LEU A 76 -7.16 5.75 3.45
C LEU A 76 -6.15 6.50 4.34
N VAL A 77 -6.34 7.80 4.53
CA VAL A 77 -5.47 8.62 5.38
C VAL A 77 -5.71 8.28 6.86
N GLU A 78 -6.95 8.29 7.32
CA GLU A 78 -7.31 8.01 8.71
C GLU A 78 -6.90 6.60 9.15
N SER A 79 -7.03 5.61 8.26
CA SER A 79 -6.59 4.23 8.52
C SER A 79 -5.07 4.02 8.45
N GLY A 80 -4.31 5.01 7.98
CA GLY A 80 -2.87 4.90 7.75
C GLY A 80 -2.49 4.15 6.47
N LEU A 81 -3.46 3.65 5.69
CA LEU A 81 -3.22 2.92 4.44
C LEU A 81 -2.63 3.80 3.34
N TRP A 82 -2.76 5.14 3.44
CA TRP A 82 -2.10 6.06 2.52
C TRP A 82 -0.58 5.82 2.43
N THR A 83 0.02 5.37 3.52
CA THR A 83 1.46 5.07 3.58
C THR A 83 1.88 3.85 2.75
N ALA A 84 0.94 3.05 2.23
CA ALA A 84 1.22 1.95 1.30
C ALA A 84 1.53 2.42 -0.12
N PHE A 85 1.07 3.62 -0.51
CA PHE A 85 1.38 4.18 -1.81
C PHE A 85 2.86 4.56 -1.94
N ARG A 86 3.38 4.38 -3.16
CA ARG A 86 4.77 4.77 -3.50
C ARG A 86 4.78 5.50 -4.84
N THR A 87 5.39 6.68 -4.84
CA THR A 87 5.64 7.42 -6.08
C THR A 87 6.81 6.83 -6.86
N ARG A 88 6.80 6.97 -8.17
CA ARG A 88 7.94 6.66 -9.02
C ARG A 88 8.51 7.96 -9.60
N PRO A 89 9.84 8.07 -9.77
CA PRO A 89 10.89 7.04 -9.59
C PRO A 89 11.44 6.91 -8.17
N PHE A 90 11.12 7.81 -7.23
CA PHE A 90 11.82 7.94 -5.97
C PHE A 90 11.25 7.10 -4.82
N SER A 91 10.21 6.32 -5.03
CA SER A 91 9.58 5.43 -4.04
C SER A 91 9.21 6.11 -2.71
N LYS A 92 8.76 7.36 -2.78
CA LYS A 92 8.30 8.13 -1.61
C LYS A 92 6.81 7.96 -1.40
N VAL A 93 6.35 8.11 -0.17
CA VAL A 93 4.92 8.26 0.11
C VAL A 93 4.44 9.56 -0.54
N PRO A 94 3.35 9.55 -1.32
CA PRO A 94 2.84 10.76 -1.96
C PRO A 94 2.30 11.76 -0.94
N ALA A 95 2.44 13.04 -1.24
CA ALA A 95 1.75 14.09 -0.50
C ALA A 95 0.23 13.96 -0.72
N LEU A 96 -0.58 14.47 0.23
CA LEU A 96 -2.03 14.33 0.13
C LEU A 96 -2.66 15.07 -1.05
N ASP A 97 -2.03 16.13 -1.49
CA ASP A 97 -2.44 16.95 -2.64
C ASP A 97 -1.84 16.48 -3.98
N ALA A 98 -1.03 15.40 -3.96
CA ALA A 98 -0.40 14.90 -5.16
C ALA A 98 -1.43 14.34 -6.15
N GLU A 99 -1.36 14.79 -7.40
CA GLU A 99 -2.14 14.23 -8.51
C GLU A 99 -1.26 13.33 -9.38
N PRO A 100 -1.49 12.01 -9.36
CA PRO A 100 -0.74 11.10 -10.21
C PRO A 100 -1.21 11.19 -11.67
N SER A 101 -0.32 10.89 -12.61
CA SER A 101 -0.71 10.68 -14.02
C SER A 101 -1.43 9.33 -14.19
N SER A 102 -1.11 8.34 -13.37
CA SER A 102 -1.74 7.01 -13.36
C SER A 102 -1.43 6.28 -12.05
N LEU A 103 -2.28 5.30 -11.69
CA LEU A 103 -2.02 4.37 -10.61
C LEU A 103 -1.59 3.02 -11.18
N PHE A 104 -0.70 2.33 -10.47
CA PHE A 104 -0.30 0.96 -10.77
C PHE A 104 -0.56 0.07 -9.56
N VAL A 105 -1.28 -1.02 -9.79
CA VAL A 105 -1.42 -2.13 -8.86
C VAL A 105 -0.53 -3.25 -9.37
N ASN A 106 0.52 -3.55 -8.64
CA ASN A 106 1.46 -4.60 -9.01
C ASN A 106 1.06 -5.91 -8.33
N ALA A 107 0.45 -6.80 -9.09
CA ALA A 107 0.06 -8.14 -8.66
C ALA A 107 1.00 -9.21 -9.26
N MET A 108 2.28 -8.87 -9.38
CA MET A 108 3.34 -9.80 -9.79
C MET A 108 4.66 -9.44 -9.09
N ASP A 109 5.44 -10.44 -8.77
CA ASP A 109 6.80 -10.26 -8.30
C ASP A 109 7.68 -11.37 -8.91
N THR A 110 8.69 -10.97 -9.66
CA THR A 110 9.61 -11.89 -10.33
C THR A 110 10.92 -12.09 -9.56
N ASN A 111 11.08 -11.47 -8.39
CA ASN A 111 12.26 -11.68 -7.56
C ASN A 111 12.35 -13.15 -7.12
N PRO A 112 13.56 -13.73 -7.07
CA PRO A 112 13.75 -15.07 -6.52
C PRO A 112 13.16 -15.18 -5.11
N LEU A 113 12.44 -16.28 -4.85
CA LEU A 113 11.77 -16.57 -3.57
C LEU A 113 10.66 -15.60 -3.17
N ALA A 114 10.19 -14.74 -4.09
CA ALA A 114 9.00 -13.93 -3.84
C ALA A 114 7.76 -14.81 -3.65
N ALA A 115 6.85 -14.38 -2.79
CA ALA A 115 5.57 -15.04 -2.63
C ALA A 115 4.76 -14.95 -3.93
N ASN A 116 4.12 -16.04 -4.35
CA ASN A 116 3.23 -16.00 -5.50
C ASN A 116 1.96 -15.21 -5.13
N PRO A 117 1.68 -14.08 -5.79
CA PRO A 117 0.50 -13.26 -5.49
C PRO A 117 -0.82 -14.01 -5.62
N GLU A 118 -0.92 -14.96 -6.55
CA GLU A 118 -2.12 -15.79 -6.73
C GLU A 118 -2.41 -16.64 -5.48
N VAL A 119 -1.37 -17.22 -4.88
CA VAL A 119 -1.51 -18.01 -3.65
C VAL A 119 -1.91 -17.12 -2.47
N VAL A 120 -1.28 -15.95 -2.35
CA VAL A 120 -1.59 -14.98 -1.28
C VAL A 120 -3.02 -14.47 -1.36
N LEU A 121 -3.48 -14.18 -2.59
CA LEU A 121 -4.81 -13.60 -2.82
C LEU A 121 -5.94 -14.64 -2.83
N LYS A 122 -5.64 -15.94 -2.91
CA LYS A 122 -6.62 -17.01 -3.14
C LYS A 122 -7.82 -16.98 -2.21
N GLU A 123 -7.60 -16.68 -0.94
CA GLU A 123 -8.66 -16.60 0.06
C GLU A 123 -9.30 -15.20 0.17
N HIS A 124 -8.77 -14.22 -0.55
CA HIS A 124 -9.12 -12.80 -0.50
C HIS A 124 -9.46 -12.19 -1.87
N TRP A 125 -9.94 -13.03 -2.83
CA TRP A 125 -10.27 -12.53 -4.17
C TRP A 125 -11.30 -11.40 -4.16
N GLN A 126 -12.32 -11.51 -3.32
CA GLN A 126 -13.34 -10.47 -3.22
C GLN A 126 -12.78 -9.17 -2.65
N ASP A 127 -11.95 -9.26 -1.61
CA ASP A 127 -11.29 -8.10 -1.01
C ASP A 127 -10.38 -7.39 -2.03
N PHE A 128 -9.72 -8.16 -2.91
CA PHE A 128 -8.90 -7.62 -3.98
C PHE A 128 -9.73 -6.87 -5.03
N ILE A 129 -10.86 -7.45 -5.47
CA ILE A 129 -11.80 -6.81 -6.42
C ILE A 129 -12.38 -5.54 -5.82
N ASP A 130 -12.81 -5.58 -4.57
CA ASP A 130 -13.32 -4.43 -3.85
C ASP A 130 -12.25 -3.34 -3.71
N GLY A 131 -11.00 -3.73 -3.43
CA GLY A 131 -9.86 -2.84 -3.41
C GLY A 131 -9.59 -2.14 -4.75
N LEU A 132 -9.66 -2.86 -5.88
CA LEU A 132 -9.54 -2.26 -7.22
C LEU A 132 -10.66 -1.25 -7.47
N THR A 133 -11.88 -1.58 -7.05
CA THR A 133 -13.04 -0.69 -7.17
C THR A 133 -12.83 0.61 -6.38
N VAL A 134 -12.39 0.50 -5.13
CA VAL A 134 -12.07 1.67 -4.27
C VAL A 134 -10.95 2.51 -4.89
N LEU A 135 -9.87 1.90 -5.38
CA LEU A 135 -8.77 2.61 -6.04
C LEU A 135 -9.20 3.31 -7.32
N SER A 136 -10.12 2.71 -8.08
CA SER A 136 -10.74 3.33 -9.26
C SER A 136 -11.48 4.62 -8.91
N ARG A 137 -12.08 4.68 -7.71
CA ARG A 137 -12.81 5.87 -7.22
C ARG A 137 -11.89 6.94 -6.63
N LEU A 138 -10.68 6.57 -6.20
CA LEU A 138 -9.71 7.53 -5.65
C LEU A 138 -9.29 8.58 -6.68
N PHE A 139 -9.03 8.15 -7.93
CA PHE A 139 -8.71 9.04 -9.06
C PHE A 139 -9.51 8.64 -10.30
N PRO A 140 -10.81 8.95 -10.38
CA PRO A 140 -11.71 8.44 -11.42
C PRO A 140 -11.32 8.85 -12.85
N ASN A 141 -10.60 9.97 -12.99
CA ASN A 141 -10.16 10.50 -14.28
C ASN A 141 -8.73 10.06 -14.65
N LYS A 142 -8.11 9.18 -13.87
CA LYS A 142 -6.74 8.70 -14.14
C LYS A 142 -6.75 7.20 -14.43
N PRO A 143 -5.87 6.71 -15.30
CA PRO A 143 -5.75 5.27 -15.56
C PRO A 143 -5.33 4.51 -14.29
N LEU A 144 -6.01 3.42 -14.01
CA LEU A 144 -5.64 2.40 -13.03
C LEU A 144 -5.06 1.21 -13.81
N ASN A 145 -3.81 0.88 -13.61
CA ASN A 145 -3.13 -0.18 -14.34
C ASN A 145 -2.90 -1.37 -13.40
N LEU A 146 -3.52 -2.50 -13.69
CA LEU A 146 -3.27 -3.77 -13.01
C LEU A 146 -2.19 -4.53 -13.78
N CYS A 147 -1.05 -4.74 -13.15
CA CYS A 147 0.06 -5.52 -13.70
C CYS A 147 0.07 -6.90 -13.08
N LYS A 148 -0.07 -7.95 -13.90
CA LYS A 148 -0.08 -9.34 -13.44
C LYS A 148 0.73 -10.25 -14.37
N ALA A 149 1.09 -11.45 -13.89
CA ALA A 149 1.68 -12.46 -14.74
C ALA A 149 0.65 -12.98 -15.75
N GLY A 150 1.05 -13.18 -17.00
CA GLY A 150 0.15 -13.58 -18.09
C GLY A 150 -0.49 -14.95 -17.89
N ASP A 151 0.15 -15.82 -17.12
CA ASP A 151 -0.31 -17.16 -16.75
C ASP A 151 -1.08 -17.20 -15.40
N SER A 152 -1.24 -16.05 -14.73
CA SER A 152 -1.93 -16.00 -13.43
C SER A 152 -3.45 -15.93 -13.58
N ASN A 153 -4.16 -16.61 -12.66
CA ASN A 153 -5.62 -16.57 -12.58
C ASN A 153 -6.15 -15.44 -11.66
N ILE A 154 -5.37 -14.36 -11.49
CA ILE A 154 -5.79 -13.22 -10.68
C ILE A 154 -7.05 -12.59 -11.28
N PRO A 155 -8.15 -12.49 -10.52
CA PRO A 155 -9.41 -11.99 -11.02
C PRO A 155 -9.32 -10.51 -11.38
N THR A 156 -10.08 -10.12 -12.37
CA THR A 156 -10.22 -8.74 -12.82
C THR A 156 -11.66 -8.30 -12.70
N VAL A 157 -11.89 -7.01 -12.65
CA VAL A 157 -13.21 -6.39 -12.62
C VAL A 157 -13.33 -5.40 -13.77
N ASP A 158 -14.51 -5.28 -14.34
CA ASP A 158 -14.77 -4.30 -15.40
C ASP A 158 -15.01 -2.92 -14.78
N LEU A 159 -14.00 -2.04 -14.90
CA LEU A 159 -14.05 -0.65 -14.43
C LEU A 159 -13.62 0.29 -15.55
N PRO A 160 -14.25 1.46 -15.70
CA PRO A 160 -14.03 2.36 -16.85
C PRO A 160 -12.58 2.82 -17.02
N ASN A 161 -11.84 2.95 -15.94
CA ASN A 161 -10.46 3.43 -15.92
C ASN A 161 -9.42 2.34 -15.68
N LEU A 162 -9.83 1.06 -15.52
CA LEU A 162 -8.93 -0.06 -15.31
C LEU A 162 -8.36 -0.57 -16.63
N LYS A 163 -7.05 -0.73 -16.67
CA LYS A 163 -6.31 -1.42 -17.74
C LYS A 163 -5.53 -2.57 -17.16
N VAL A 164 -5.68 -3.76 -17.74
CA VAL A 164 -4.95 -4.95 -17.34
C VAL A 164 -3.75 -5.13 -18.27
N HIS A 165 -2.59 -5.36 -17.67
CA HIS A 165 -1.34 -5.62 -18.39
C HIS A 165 -0.77 -6.97 -17.96
N ASP A 166 -0.65 -7.86 -18.91
CA ASP A 166 -0.05 -9.17 -18.72
C ASP A 166 1.45 -9.12 -19.02
N PHE A 167 2.25 -9.60 -18.09
CA PHE A 167 3.68 -9.67 -18.22
C PHE A 167 4.15 -11.12 -18.21
N GLY A 168 5.17 -11.41 -19.01
CA GLY A 168 5.81 -12.73 -19.09
C GLY A 168 7.31 -12.58 -19.23
N GLY A 169 8.03 -13.69 -19.07
CA GLY A 169 9.47 -13.75 -19.21
C GLY A 169 10.22 -13.96 -17.88
N VAL A 170 11.53 -14.07 -17.99
CA VAL A 170 12.41 -14.23 -16.83
C VAL A 170 12.60 -12.90 -16.11
N HIS A 171 12.88 -12.98 -14.81
CA HIS A 171 13.24 -11.80 -14.03
C HIS A 171 14.39 -11.03 -14.70
N PRO A 172 14.22 -9.71 -14.95
CA PRO A 172 15.28 -8.90 -15.54
C PRO A 172 16.42 -8.71 -14.53
N CYS A 173 17.40 -9.60 -14.58
CA CYS A 173 18.56 -9.60 -13.68
C CYS A 173 19.66 -8.63 -14.12
N LEU A 174 19.29 -7.54 -14.79
CA LEU A 174 20.23 -6.58 -15.37
C LEU A 174 21.14 -5.91 -14.34
N LEU A 175 20.72 -5.83 -13.07
CA LEU A 175 21.53 -5.22 -12.00
C LEU A 175 22.60 -6.16 -11.45
N TYR A 176 22.44 -7.49 -11.62
CA TYR A 176 23.31 -8.48 -11.00
C TYR A 176 24.13 -9.30 -12.00
N THR A 177 23.72 -9.36 -13.26
CA THR A 177 24.35 -10.21 -14.27
C THR A 177 24.97 -9.45 -15.43
N SER A 178 24.60 -8.20 -15.66
CA SER A 178 25.24 -7.36 -16.67
C SER A 178 26.22 -6.41 -15.98
N PRO A 179 27.54 -6.52 -16.24
CA PRO A 179 28.49 -5.56 -15.71
C PRO A 179 28.13 -4.17 -16.23
N SER A 180 28.01 -3.22 -15.32
CA SER A 180 27.83 -1.83 -15.70
C SER A 180 29.15 -1.27 -16.22
N PRO A 181 29.16 -0.20 -17.02
CA PRO A 181 30.40 0.46 -17.42
C PRO A 181 31.28 0.90 -16.24
N ARG A 182 30.72 1.00 -15.03
CA ARG A 182 31.46 1.30 -13.80
C ARG A 182 32.19 0.09 -13.22
N ASP A 183 31.76 -1.11 -13.54
CA ASP A 183 32.38 -2.36 -13.05
C ASP A 183 33.55 -2.76 -13.93
N LEU A 184 33.77 -2.07 -15.05
CA LEU A 184 34.82 -2.30 -16.04
C LEU A 184 35.96 -1.28 -15.97
N SER A 185 35.93 -0.36 -15.00
CA SER A 185 36.94 0.70 -14.82
C SER A 185 37.90 0.41 -13.68
#